data_2ef605ee4479604cdcbb445e4114b4dc
#
_entry.id   2ef605ee4479604cdcbb445e4114b4dc
#
_cell.length_a   1.000
_cell.length_b   1.000
_cell.length_c   1.000
_cell.angle_alpha   90.00
_cell.angle_beta   90.00
_cell.angle_gamma   90.00
#
_symmetry.space_group_name_H-M   'P 1'
#
loop_
_entity.id
_entity.type
_entity.pdbx_description
1 polymer ?
#
loop_
_entity_poly.entity_id
_entity_poly.type
_entity_poly.pdbx_seq_one_letter_code
_entity_poly.pdbx_strand_id
1 'polypeptide(L)'
;TELIRRKAQGEAFALTVPLITKADGSKFGKSEAGENYWLDAKRTSPYKFYQFWVNSTDADAERFIKFYTFLSKEEIETLIAEHQTAPHERKLQKKLAEEVTVWVHNREEYEKAVKASEILFGRSTAEDLVNLDEATFLEVFEGVPQKEITRNEVVGSNIIDLISEKSGFLKSKG
;
A
#
# COMPACT_ATOMS: atom_id res chain seq x y z
N THR A 1 8.03 4.03 -36.95
CA THR A 1 7.76 5.15 -37.92
C THR A 1 8.40 4.84 -39.28
N GLU A 2 9.72 4.57 -39.34
CA GLU A 2 10.44 4.35 -40.61
C GLU A 2 9.92 3.13 -41.40
N LEU A 3 9.59 2.04 -40.73
CA LEU A 3 9.02 0.85 -41.39
C LEU A 3 7.65 1.14 -41.97
N ILE A 4 6.80 1.88 -41.29
CA ILE A 4 5.48 2.30 -41.78
C ILE A 4 5.62 3.18 -43.00
N ARG A 5 6.53 4.14 -42.99
CA ARG A 5 6.81 5.02 -44.12
C ARG A 5 7.26 4.22 -45.35
N ARG A 6 8.23 3.30 -45.16
CA ARG A 6 8.81 2.53 -46.28
C ARG A 6 7.90 1.45 -46.86
N LYS A 7 7.15 0.74 -46.01
CA LYS A 7 6.34 -0.42 -46.42
C LYS A 7 4.88 -0.04 -46.73
N ALA A 8 4.31 0.86 -45.97
CA ALA A 8 2.89 1.23 -46.07
C ALA A 8 2.67 2.64 -46.66
N GLN A 9 3.74 3.38 -46.97
CA GLN A 9 3.69 4.78 -47.43
C GLN A 9 2.85 5.69 -46.52
N GLY A 10 2.73 5.33 -45.23
CA GLY A 10 1.96 6.02 -44.23
C GLY A 10 2.81 6.94 -43.35
N GLU A 11 2.18 7.86 -42.69
CA GLU A 11 2.80 8.71 -41.68
C GLU A 11 2.59 8.12 -40.29
N ALA A 12 3.62 8.19 -39.43
CA ALA A 12 3.52 7.81 -38.04
C ALA A 12 4.46 8.68 -37.18
N PHE A 13 3.98 9.06 -36.03
CA PHE A 13 4.70 9.87 -35.06
C PHE A 13 5.04 9.04 -33.85
N ALA A 14 6.15 9.33 -33.18
CA ALA A 14 6.57 8.69 -31.94
C ALA A 14 6.74 9.74 -30.85
N LEU A 15 6.13 9.50 -29.70
CA LEU A 15 6.34 10.27 -28.49
C LEU A 15 7.01 9.35 -27.47
N THR A 16 8.11 9.80 -26.90
CA THR A 16 8.80 9.07 -25.82
C THR A 16 8.97 9.97 -24.62
N VAL A 17 8.93 9.36 -23.44
CA VAL A 17 9.19 10.04 -22.17
C VAL A 17 10.34 9.32 -21.43
N PRO A 18 11.11 10.02 -20.57
CA PRO A 18 12.12 9.38 -19.75
C PRO A 18 11.53 8.27 -18.88
N LEU A 19 12.31 7.22 -18.65
CA LEU A 19 11.91 6.14 -17.75
C LEU A 19 11.74 6.69 -16.33
N ILE A 20 10.62 6.35 -15.70
CA ILE A 20 10.40 6.68 -14.30
C ILE A 20 11.21 5.71 -13.44
N THR A 21 12.07 6.27 -12.59
CA THR A 21 12.90 5.54 -11.64
C THR A 21 12.62 6.02 -10.23
N LYS A 22 12.99 5.24 -9.22
CA LYS A 22 13.07 5.72 -7.84
C LYS A 22 14.14 6.82 -7.70
N ALA A 23 14.16 7.51 -6.57
CA ALA A 23 15.13 8.57 -6.29
C ALA A 23 16.59 8.07 -6.29
N ASP A 24 16.80 6.80 -5.92
CA ASP A 24 18.09 6.09 -5.97
C ASP A 24 18.52 5.63 -7.37
N GLY A 25 17.71 5.89 -8.40
CA GLY A 25 17.93 5.48 -9.78
C GLY A 25 17.48 4.04 -10.09
N SER A 26 17.02 3.28 -9.12
CA SER A 26 16.51 1.92 -9.34
C SER A 26 15.18 1.91 -10.10
N LYS A 27 14.82 0.74 -10.65
CA LYS A 27 13.57 0.59 -11.40
C LYS A 27 12.36 0.73 -10.48
N PHE A 28 11.40 1.54 -10.89
CA PHE A 28 10.10 1.65 -10.24
C PHE A 28 9.20 0.45 -10.56
N GLY A 29 8.29 0.10 -9.62
CA GLY A 29 7.25 -0.93 -9.82
C GLY A 29 7.63 -2.34 -9.35
N LYS A 30 8.78 -2.48 -8.66
CA LYS A 30 9.15 -3.73 -7.99
C LYS A 30 9.42 -3.48 -6.51
N SER A 31 9.01 -4.42 -5.64
CA SER A 31 9.44 -4.44 -4.25
C SER A 31 10.95 -4.73 -4.15
N GLU A 32 11.54 -4.56 -2.97
CA GLU A 32 12.93 -4.96 -2.70
C GLU A 32 13.11 -6.48 -2.87
N ALA A 33 12.06 -7.27 -2.61
CA ALA A 33 12.01 -8.71 -2.85
C ALA A 33 11.80 -9.10 -4.32
N GLY A 34 11.67 -8.11 -5.24
CA GLY A 34 11.48 -8.34 -6.67
C GLY A 34 10.02 -8.59 -7.11
N GLU A 35 9.07 -8.45 -6.21
CA GLU A 35 7.64 -8.59 -6.52
C GLU A 35 7.12 -7.41 -7.34
N ASN A 36 6.22 -7.69 -8.27
CA ASN A 36 5.54 -6.65 -9.04
C ASN A 36 4.25 -6.22 -8.34
N TYR A 37 3.98 -4.91 -8.35
CA TYR A 37 2.69 -4.35 -7.96
C TYR A 37 1.81 -4.20 -9.20
N TRP A 38 0.69 -4.92 -9.20
CA TRP A 38 -0.25 -4.95 -10.33
C TRP A 38 -1.42 -4.00 -10.08
N LEU A 39 -1.96 -3.43 -11.15
CA LEU A 39 -3.18 -2.62 -11.07
C LEU A 39 -4.44 -3.49 -10.88
N ASP A 40 -4.36 -4.77 -11.26
CA ASP A 40 -5.43 -5.75 -11.08
C ASP A 40 -5.53 -6.15 -9.60
N ALA A 41 -6.67 -5.85 -8.97
CA ALA A 41 -6.96 -6.16 -7.58
C ALA A 41 -6.86 -7.67 -7.22
N LYS A 42 -6.99 -8.56 -8.23
CA LYS A 42 -6.82 -10.00 -8.03
C LYS A 42 -5.37 -10.44 -7.90
N ARG A 43 -4.41 -9.59 -8.30
CA ARG A 43 -2.97 -9.88 -8.25
C ARG A 43 -2.26 -9.10 -7.16
N THR A 44 -2.67 -7.86 -6.95
CA THR A 44 -2.21 -7.01 -5.84
C THR A 44 -3.46 -6.37 -5.25
N SER A 45 -3.79 -6.72 -4.03
CA SER A 45 -4.98 -6.16 -3.40
C SER A 45 -4.89 -4.64 -3.23
N PRO A 46 -6.03 -3.94 -3.14
CA PRO A 46 -6.07 -2.51 -2.87
C PRO A 46 -5.30 -2.12 -1.61
N TYR A 47 -5.32 -2.97 -0.58
CA TYR A 47 -4.54 -2.76 0.64
C TYR A 47 -3.02 -2.79 0.39
N LYS A 48 -2.50 -3.84 -0.27
CA LYS A 48 -1.06 -3.94 -0.63
C LYS A 48 -0.65 -2.81 -1.59
N PHE A 49 -1.53 -2.45 -2.51
CA PHE A 49 -1.31 -1.34 -3.43
C PHE A 49 -1.21 -0.01 -2.68
N TYR A 50 -2.13 0.27 -1.76
CA TYR A 50 -2.08 1.44 -0.89
C TYR A 50 -0.80 1.48 -0.05
N GLN A 51 -0.42 0.36 0.59
CA GLN A 51 0.78 0.25 1.42
C GLN A 51 2.06 0.54 0.62
N PHE A 52 2.12 0.11 -0.64
CA PHE A 52 3.26 0.42 -1.52
C PHE A 52 3.49 1.93 -1.65
N TRP A 53 2.43 2.70 -1.86
CA TRP A 53 2.53 4.14 -2.01
C TRP A 53 2.79 4.86 -0.68
N VAL A 54 2.12 4.46 0.38
CA VAL A 54 2.37 5.03 1.71
C VAL A 54 3.81 4.80 2.16
N ASN A 55 4.41 3.65 1.84
CA ASN A 55 5.77 3.30 2.25
C ASN A 55 6.88 3.89 1.35
N SER A 56 6.54 4.70 0.34
CA SER A 56 7.55 5.38 -0.47
C SER A 56 8.41 6.34 0.36
N THR A 57 9.67 6.54 -0.07
CA THR A 57 10.56 7.53 0.55
C THR A 57 10.05 8.95 0.32
N ASP A 58 10.50 9.91 1.12
CA ASP A 58 10.11 11.32 0.93
C ASP A 58 10.51 11.83 -0.45
N ALA A 59 11.73 11.51 -0.89
CA ALA A 59 12.23 11.89 -2.21
C ALA A 59 11.43 11.25 -3.37
N ASP A 60 11.00 10.00 -3.20
CA ASP A 60 10.14 9.33 -4.17
C ASP A 60 8.73 9.94 -4.19
N ALA A 61 8.16 10.19 -3.01
CA ALA A 61 6.82 10.77 -2.90
C ALA A 61 6.74 12.16 -3.56
N GLU A 62 7.75 13.01 -3.39
CA GLU A 62 7.83 14.31 -4.06
C GLU A 62 7.89 14.21 -5.59
N ARG A 63 8.51 13.16 -6.11
CA ARG A 63 8.56 12.91 -7.56
C ARG A 63 7.24 12.31 -8.05
N PHE A 64 6.76 11.28 -7.37
CA PHE A 64 5.63 10.48 -7.82
C PHE A 64 4.31 11.25 -7.75
N ILE A 65 4.12 12.13 -6.78
CA ILE A 65 2.91 12.96 -6.70
C ILE A 65 2.73 13.84 -7.96
N LYS A 66 3.83 14.27 -8.59
CA LYS A 66 3.83 15.05 -9.83
C LYS A 66 3.50 14.21 -11.08
N PHE A 67 3.79 12.90 -11.05
CA PHE A 67 3.60 12.02 -12.20
C PHE A 67 2.31 11.21 -12.14
N TYR A 68 1.84 10.87 -10.94
CA TYR A 68 0.75 9.91 -10.75
C TYR A 68 -0.53 10.52 -10.19
N THR A 69 -0.59 11.84 -10.03
CA THR A 69 -1.82 12.51 -9.58
C THR A 69 -2.25 13.60 -10.57
N PHE A 70 -3.52 13.98 -10.46
CA PHE A 70 -4.09 15.11 -11.20
C PHE A 70 -4.20 16.38 -10.36
N LEU A 71 -3.48 16.43 -9.24
CA LEU A 71 -3.42 17.62 -8.39
C LEU A 71 -2.79 18.80 -9.15
N SER A 72 -3.25 20.00 -8.88
CA SER A 72 -2.64 21.20 -9.42
C SER A 72 -1.23 21.42 -8.89
N LYS A 73 -0.45 22.24 -9.60
CA LYS A 73 0.91 22.58 -9.17
C LYS A 73 0.91 23.23 -7.78
N GLU A 74 -0.04 24.10 -7.51
CA GLU A 74 -0.19 24.83 -6.25
C GLU A 74 -0.50 23.89 -5.09
N GLU A 75 -1.38 22.89 -5.30
CA GLU A 75 -1.68 21.86 -4.30
C GLU A 75 -0.45 21.00 -4.00
N ILE A 76 0.28 20.59 -5.02
CA ILE A 76 1.50 19.78 -4.85
C ILE A 76 2.57 20.57 -4.09
N GLU A 77 2.82 21.82 -4.43
CA GLU A 77 3.82 22.66 -3.76
C GLU A 77 3.44 22.90 -2.28
N THR A 78 2.16 23.12 -2.00
CA THR A 78 1.65 23.25 -0.62
C THR A 78 1.87 21.97 0.18
N LEU A 79 1.51 20.82 -0.38
CA LEU A 79 1.71 19.50 0.27
C LEU A 79 3.18 19.20 0.56
N ILE A 80 4.08 19.53 -0.37
CA ILE A 80 5.51 19.37 -0.19
C ILE A 80 6.01 20.28 0.95
N ALA A 81 5.60 21.54 0.98
CA ALA A 81 5.98 22.46 2.04
C ALA A 81 5.47 22.03 3.41
N GLU A 82 4.23 21.56 3.52
CA GLU A 82 3.67 21.01 4.75
C GLU A 82 4.42 19.76 5.20
N HIS A 83 4.73 18.86 4.27
CA HIS A 83 5.47 17.64 4.56
C HIS A 83 6.89 17.94 5.10
N GLN A 84 7.58 18.92 4.54
CA GLN A 84 8.91 19.33 5.01
C GLN A 84 8.91 19.87 6.45
N THR A 85 7.80 20.42 6.94
CA THR A 85 7.68 20.89 8.33
C THR A 85 7.45 19.75 9.33
N ALA A 86 6.79 18.67 8.91
CA ALA A 86 6.46 17.53 9.75
C ALA A 86 6.54 16.18 8.96
N PRO A 87 7.75 15.74 8.55
CA PRO A 87 7.92 14.55 7.71
C PRO A 87 7.38 13.27 8.36
N HIS A 88 7.43 13.19 9.70
CA HIS A 88 6.96 12.04 10.48
C HIS A 88 5.44 11.79 10.35
N GLU A 89 4.64 12.80 9.99
CA GLU A 89 3.21 12.65 9.74
C GLU A 89 2.89 11.97 8.41
N ARG A 90 3.89 11.93 7.49
CA ARG A 90 3.81 11.30 6.16
C ARG A 90 2.62 11.80 5.33
N LYS A 91 2.27 13.08 5.44
CA LYS A 91 1.13 13.68 4.73
C LYS A 91 1.23 13.53 3.22
N LEU A 92 2.43 13.75 2.68
CA LEU A 92 2.68 13.65 1.24
C LEU A 92 2.47 12.23 0.71
N GLN A 93 3.01 11.21 1.41
CA GLN A 93 2.83 9.81 1.04
C GLN A 93 1.37 9.38 1.17
N LYS A 94 0.69 9.80 2.25
CA LYS A 94 -0.74 9.50 2.44
C LYS A 94 -1.60 10.09 1.33
N LYS A 95 -1.33 11.35 0.94
CA LYS A 95 -2.06 11.99 -0.16
C LYS A 95 -1.78 11.34 -1.51
N LEU A 96 -0.52 11.01 -1.79
CA LEU A 96 -0.14 10.26 -2.98
C LEU A 96 -0.87 8.90 -3.02
N ALA A 97 -0.85 8.15 -1.91
CA ALA A 97 -1.50 6.85 -1.81
C ALA A 97 -3.03 6.95 -1.95
N GLU A 98 -3.66 7.99 -1.39
CA GLU A 98 -5.07 8.29 -1.59
C GLU A 98 -5.39 8.47 -3.06
N GLU A 99 -4.74 9.46 -3.71
CA GLU A 99 -5.03 9.81 -5.11
C GLU A 99 -4.88 8.62 -6.04
N VAL A 100 -3.77 7.88 -5.92
CA VAL A 100 -3.49 6.76 -6.83
C VAL A 100 -4.40 5.55 -6.54
N THR A 101 -4.67 5.24 -5.27
CA THR A 101 -5.55 4.12 -4.92
C THR A 101 -6.99 4.39 -5.33
N VAL A 102 -7.49 5.61 -5.09
CA VAL A 102 -8.84 5.99 -5.52
C VAL A 102 -8.97 5.96 -7.04
N TRP A 103 -7.95 6.39 -7.77
CA TRP A 103 -7.97 6.39 -9.22
C TRP A 103 -7.95 4.99 -9.82
N VAL A 104 -7.15 4.07 -9.26
CA VAL A 104 -6.98 2.72 -9.80
C VAL A 104 -8.09 1.77 -9.33
N HIS A 105 -8.47 1.83 -8.08
CA HIS A 105 -9.43 0.91 -7.48
C HIS A 105 -10.80 1.57 -7.22
N ASN A 106 -10.91 2.53 -6.36
CA ASN A 106 -12.03 3.42 -6.06
C ASN A 106 -11.91 3.96 -4.61
N ARG A 107 -12.84 4.84 -4.23
CA ARG A 107 -12.90 5.44 -2.89
C ARG A 107 -13.16 4.41 -1.78
N GLU A 108 -14.06 3.47 -2.01
CA GLU A 108 -14.43 2.44 -1.01
C GLU A 108 -13.25 1.55 -0.65
N GLU A 109 -12.51 1.08 -1.66
CA GLU A 109 -11.32 0.24 -1.45
C GLU A 109 -10.17 1.00 -0.77
N TYR A 110 -10.01 2.28 -1.07
CA TYR A 110 -9.09 3.14 -0.34
C TYR A 110 -9.45 3.26 1.14
N GLU A 111 -10.73 3.51 1.47
CA GLU A 111 -11.19 3.63 2.86
C GLU A 111 -11.00 2.33 3.65
N LYS A 112 -11.25 1.17 3.02
CA LYS A 112 -10.95 -0.15 3.59
C LYS A 112 -9.46 -0.31 3.86
N ALA A 113 -8.60 0.06 2.91
CA ALA A 113 -7.15 -0.01 3.06
C ALA A 113 -6.62 0.88 4.19
N VAL A 114 -7.17 2.08 4.35
CA VAL A 114 -6.84 2.99 5.47
C VAL A 114 -7.22 2.38 6.81
N LYS A 115 -8.47 1.89 6.94
CA LYS A 115 -8.94 1.22 8.17
C LYS A 115 -8.07 0.02 8.54
N ALA A 116 -7.76 -0.83 7.56
CA ALA A 116 -6.88 -1.98 7.72
C ALA A 116 -5.48 -1.57 8.23
N SER A 117 -4.94 -0.48 7.68
CA SER A 117 -3.66 0.08 8.11
C SER A 117 -3.71 0.62 9.55
N GLU A 118 -4.79 1.29 9.95
CA GLU A 118 -4.99 1.80 11.31
C GLU A 118 -5.09 0.67 12.34
N ILE A 119 -5.70 -0.45 11.96
CA ILE A 119 -5.79 -1.66 12.79
C ILE A 119 -4.40 -2.24 13.07
N LEU A 120 -3.57 -2.38 12.05
CA LEU A 120 -2.21 -2.92 12.21
C LEU A 120 -1.31 -2.05 13.08
N PHE A 121 -1.43 -0.73 12.96
CA PHE A 121 -0.56 0.21 13.67
C PHE A 121 -1.12 0.71 15.01
N GLY A 122 -2.13 0.03 15.56
CA GLY A 122 -2.55 0.18 16.95
C GLY A 122 -3.41 1.40 17.27
N ARG A 123 -4.10 1.96 16.29
CA ARG A 123 -5.05 3.08 16.48
C ARG A 123 -6.51 2.66 16.48
N SER A 124 -6.77 1.36 16.35
CA SER A 124 -8.12 0.80 16.20
C SER A 124 -8.67 0.20 17.48
N THR A 125 -9.98 0.12 17.54
CA THR A 125 -10.74 -0.57 18.59
C THR A 125 -11.03 -2.03 18.20
N ALA A 126 -11.46 -2.85 19.17
CA ALA A 126 -11.93 -4.22 18.88
C ALA A 126 -13.13 -4.22 17.92
N GLU A 127 -13.92 -3.17 17.89
CA GLU A 127 -15.06 -3.03 16.98
C GLU A 127 -14.62 -2.87 15.52
N ASP A 128 -13.51 -2.18 15.28
CA ASP A 128 -12.96 -2.01 13.94
C ASP A 128 -12.49 -3.34 13.35
N LEU A 129 -11.91 -4.23 14.19
CA LEU A 129 -11.53 -5.60 13.79
C LEU A 129 -12.73 -6.46 13.37
N VAL A 130 -13.85 -6.34 14.09
CA VAL A 130 -15.08 -7.10 13.78
C VAL A 130 -15.73 -6.65 12.47
N ASN A 131 -15.51 -5.40 12.08
CA ASN A 131 -16.09 -4.82 10.85
C ASN A 131 -15.22 -5.05 9.60
N LEU A 132 -14.04 -5.67 9.71
CA LEU A 132 -13.27 -6.09 8.54
C LEU A 132 -13.91 -7.31 7.89
N ASP A 133 -13.93 -7.32 6.56
CA ASP A 133 -14.22 -8.54 5.83
C ASP A 133 -13.06 -9.54 5.96
N GLU A 134 -13.36 -10.83 5.82
CA GLU A 134 -12.40 -11.91 6.02
C GLU A 134 -11.20 -11.82 5.06
N ALA A 135 -11.42 -11.43 3.82
CA ALA A 135 -10.35 -11.31 2.82
C ALA A 135 -9.35 -10.22 3.23
N THR A 136 -9.84 -9.03 3.58
CA THR A 136 -9.01 -7.92 4.07
C THR A 136 -8.30 -8.29 5.38
N PHE A 137 -9.00 -8.98 6.30
CA PHE A 137 -8.37 -9.45 7.54
C PHE A 137 -7.19 -10.39 7.28
N LEU A 138 -7.36 -11.38 6.42
CA LEU A 138 -6.29 -12.33 6.07
C LEU A 138 -5.11 -11.64 5.37
N GLU A 139 -5.35 -10.67 4.51
CA GLU A 139 -4.30 -9.89 3.85
C GLU A 139 -3.51 -9.01 4.82
N VAL A 140 -4.21 -8.32 5.72
CA VAL A 140 -3.60 -7.46 6.74
C VAL A 140 -2.66 -8.26 7.63
N PHE A 141 -3.03 -9.48 7.96
CA PHE A 141 -2.24 -10.39 8.80
C PHE A 141 -1.39 -11.40 8.00
N GLU A 142 -1.23 -11.20 6.68
CA GLU A 142 -0.33 -12.03 5.88
C GLU A 142 1.12 -11.94 6.40
N GLY A 143 1.74 -13.09 6.59
CA GLY A 143 3.10 -13.18 7.14
C GLY A 143 3.20 -13.04 8.66
N VAL A 144 2.12 -12.73 9.36
CA VAL A 144 2.06 -12.81 10.82
C VAL A 144 1.89 -14.29 11.22
N PRO A 145 2.63 -14.79 12.24
CA PRO A 145 2.44 -16.15 12.72
C PRO A 145 0.99 -16.43 13.09
N GLN A 146 0.42 -17.50 12.53
CA GLN A 146 -0.98 -17.89 12.73
C GLN A 146 -1.04 -19.24 13.41
N LYS A 147 -2.05 -19.45 14.26
CA LYS A 147 -2.34 -20.72 14.91
C LYS A 147 -3.84 -20.95 14.96
N GLU A 148 -4.26 -22.07 14.42
CA GLU A 148 -5.66 -22.51 14.56
C GLU A 148 -5.89 -23.05 15.97
N ILE A 149 -6.92 -22.52 16.62
CA ILE A 149 -7.35 -22.91 17.96
C ILE A 149 -8.86 -23.09 17.93
N THR A 150 -9.36 -24.18 18.50
CA THR A 150 -10.81 -24.42 18.51
C THR A 150 -11.51 -23.46 19.49
N ARG A 151 -12.77 -23.10 19.18
CA ARG A 151 -13.56 -22.20 20.03
C ARG A 151 -13.66 -22.67 21.48
N ASN A 152 -13.72 -23.99 21.70
CA ASN A 152 -13.81 -24.57 23.03
C ASN A 152 -12.51 -24.41 23.83
N GLU A 153 -11.37 -24.32 23.16
CA GLU A 153 -10.07 -24.06 23.80
C GLU A 153 -9.88 -22.59 24.16
N VAL A 154 -10.59 -21.70 23.48
CA VAL A 154 -10.52 -20.24 23.72
C VAL A 154 -11.43 -19.83 24.88
N VAL A 155 -12.66 -20.38 24.92
CA VAL A 155 -13.67 -20.01 25.92
C VAL A 155 -13.20 -20.37 27.33
N GLY A 156 -13.11 -19.35 28.20
CA GLY A 156 -12.67 -19.52 29.60
C GLY A 156 -11.16 -19.66 29.82
N SER A 157 -10.35 -19.53 28.76
CA SER A 157 -8.89 -19.54 28.87
C SER A 157 -8.34 -18.16 29.25
N ASN A 158 -7.26 -18.15 30.04
CA ASN A 158 -6.50 -16.94 30.29
C ASN A 158 -5.71 -16.57 29.01
N ILE A 159 -5.62 -15.26 28.71
CA ILE A 159 -4.91 -14.76 27.53
C ILE A 159 -3.42 -15.17 27.51
N ILE A 160 -2.78 -15.24 28.67
CA ILE A 160 -1.37 -15.66 28.79
C ILE A 160 -1.22 -17.14 28.41
N ASP A 161 -2.13 -18.01 28.88
CA ASP A 161 -2.13 -19.43 28.55
C ASP A 161 -2.43 -19.66 27.06
N LEU A 162 -3.32 -18.85 26.48
CA LEU A 162 -3.62 -18.87 25.06
C LEU A 162 -2.38 -18.55 24.22
N ILE A 163 -1.66 -17.48 24.55
CA ILE A 163 -0.50 -17.02 23.78
C ILE A 163 0.73 -17.89 24.00
N SER A 164 0.92 -18.46 25.20
CA SER A 164 2.09 -19.30 25.51
C SER A 164 1.86 -20.78 25.21
N GLU A 165 0.92 -21.41 25.93
CA GLU A 165 0.75 -22.87 25.90
C GLU A 165 -0.01 -23.36 24.66
N LYS A 166 -1.10 -22.67 24.30
CA LYS A 166 -1.98 -23.15 23.22
C LYS A 166 -1.52 -22.71 21.85
N SER A 167 -1.07 -21.46 21.68
CA SER A 167 -0.55 -20.99 20.41
C SER A 167 0.93 -21.26 20.21
N GLY A 168 1.71 -21.30 21.29
CA GLY A 168 3.16 -21.45 21.24
C GLY A 168 3.90 -20.21 20.75
N PHE A 169 3.26 -19.03 20.71
CA PHE A 169 3.89 -17.79 20.27
C PHE A 169 4.91 -17.25 21.27
N LEU A 170 4.68 -17.48 22.55
CA LEU A 170 5.64 -17.18 23.61
C LEU A 170 6.24 -18.46 24.16
N LYS A 171 7.57 -18.46 24.39
CA LYS A 171 8.30 -19.64 24.92
C LYS A 171 8.12 -19.84 26.42
N SER A 172 7.64 -18.83 27.14
CA SER A 172 7.39 -18.89 28.58
C SER A 172 6.32 -17.91 29.02
N LYS A 173 5.75 -18.10 30.22
CA LYS A 173 4.72 -17.23 30.80
C LYS A 173 5.27 -15.93 31.43
N GLY A 174 6.54 -15.68 31.37
CA GLY A 174 7.25 -14.54 31.94
C GLY A 174 8.73 -14.67 31.80
#